data_af5d58dd0f5797c18b4fbf9ea0b23c8b
#
_entry.id   af5d58dd0f5797c18b4fbf9ea0b23c8b
#
_cell.length_a   1.000
_cell.length_b   1.000
_cell.length_c   1.000
_cell.angle_alpha   90.00
_cell.angle_beta   90.00
_cell.angle_gamma   90.00
#
_symmetry.space_group_name_H-M   'P 1'
#
loop_
_entity.id
_entity.type
_entity.pdbx_description
1 polymer ?
#
loop_
_entity_poly.entity_id
_entity_poly.type
_entity_poly.pdbx_seq_one_letter_code
_entity_poly.pdbx_strand_id
1 'polypeptide(L)'
;MMTKKDFSIQWLKSHHTLMISFGCIEVFSMVFALVFNWGSTGAFYYLFLLGLFLCFILFILLWHGWRKYKSMVKALNQQARSLEEEFSPMIHLLFEKNQDLTQEMQQLKTKMQQSRKEDIDYYTLWAHQIKTSIASSQLLIRNLPQTAEKSMLEQELVRITAYTELALHYVRMETFHRDLDLQKVKIDEILHPVIKKYATFFIHKKLKLQYIPIDEVVVTDKKWLGVIMEQVLSNAVKYTPDEGRIEITFDKDVLTIKDTGIGIASHDQTRIFERGFSGFNGRVNHQSTGLGLYLSSEIAKKLGVTLSVDSTVGEGTAIHIQIPKEGLQVKD
;
A
#
# COMPACT_ATOMS: atom_id res chain seq x y z
N MET A 1 4.42 -8.37 -23.74
CA MET A 1 4.96 -9.16 -24.88
C MET A 1 3.98 -9.04 -26.04
N MET A 2 4.39 -8.52 -27.18
CA MET A 2 3.49 -8.39 -28.36
C MET A 2 3.09 -9.76 -28.88
N THR A 3 1.82 -9.92 -29.27
CA THR A 3 1.38 -11.13 -29.98
C THR A 3 1.90 -11.13 -31.42
N LYS A 4 1.91 -12.31 -32.07
CA LYS A 4 2.26 -12.39 -33.50
C LYS A 4 1.41 -11.46 -34.39
N LYS A 5 0.12 -11.32 -34.03
CA LYS A 5 -0.86 -10.50 -34.71
C LYS A 5 -0.52 -9.01 -34.60
N ASP A 6 -0.21 -8.55 -33.39
CA ASP A 6 0.13 -7.13 -33.14
C ASP A 6 1.44 -6.74 -33.85
N PHE A 7 2.44 -7.64 -33.80
CA PHE A 7 3.70 -7.46 -34.54
C PHE A 7 3.46 -7.32 -36.05
N SER A 8 2.66 -8.23 -36.63
CA SER A 8 2.37 -8.19 -38.07
C SER A 8 1.67 -6.90 -38.47
N ILE A 9 0.71 -6.41 -37.67
CA ILE A 9 0.00 -5.15 -37.94
C ILE A 9 0.96 -3.95 -37.89
N GLN A 10 1.82 -3.92 -36.85
CA GLN A 10 2.76 -2.81 -36.68
C GLN A 10 3.87 -2.82 -37.73
N TRP A 11 4.34 -4.01 -38.14
CA TRP A 11 5.31 -4.20 -39.20
C TRP A 11 4.73 -3.76 -40.56
N LEU A 12 3.49 -4.15 -40.91
CA LEU A 12 2.78 -3.70 -42.10
C LEU A 12 2.62 -2.17 -42.15
N LYS A 13 2.27 -1.54 -41.01
CA LYS A 13 2.19 -0.08 -40.89
C LYS A 13 3.54 0.61 -41.14
N SER A 14 4.65 0.06 -40.64
CA SER A 14 5.99 0.63 -40.82
C SER A 14 6.55 0.44 -42.24
N HIS A 15 6.04 -0.56 -42.98
CA HIS A 15 6.48 -0.88 -44.35
C HIS A 15 5.41 -0.59 -45.40
N HIS A 16 4.54 0.40 -45.15
CA HIS A 16 3.44 0.76 -46.08
C HIS A 16 3.93 1.17 -47.48
N THR A 17 5.10 1.80 -47.59
CA THR A 17 5.70 2.16 -48.89
C THR A 17 6.02 0.93 -49.71
N LEU A 18 6.48 -0.16 -49.11
CA LEU A 18 6.77 -1.43 -49.76
C LEU A 18 5.48 -2.12 -50.24
N MET A 19 4.39 -2.01 -49.47
CA MET A 19 3.06 -2.50 -49.87
C MET A 19 2.51 -1.72 -51.09
N ILE A 20 2.66 -0.39 -51.08
CA ILE A 20 2.26 0.46 -52.20
C ILE A 20 3.07 0.11 -53.45
N SER A 21 4.39 -0.11 -53.33
CA SER A 21 5.22 -0.49 -54.47
C SER A 21 4.80 -1.84 -55.10
N PHE A 22 4.42 -2.83 -54.27
CA PHE A 22 3.90 -4.11 -54.74
C PHE A 22 2.57 -3.94 -55.51
N GLY A 23 1.65 -3.13 -54.97
CA GLY A 23 0.40 -2.79 -55.65
C GLY A 23 0.64 -2.08 -57.01
N CYS A 24 1.59 -1.16 -57.07
CA CYS A 24 1.97 -0.50 -58.34
C CYS A 24 2.54 -1.49 -59.37
N ILE A 25 3.35 -2.46 -58.93
CA ILE A 25 3.90 -3.50 -59.84
C ILE A 25 2.78 -4.37 -60.41
N GLU A 26 1.80 -4.79 -59.61
CA GLU A 26 0.66 -5.57 -60.08
C GLU A 26 -0.21 -4.78 -61.10
N VAL A 27 -0.53 -3.52 -60.76
CA VAL A 27 -1.31 -2.65 -61.66
C VAL A 27 -0.56 -2.43 -62.96
N PHE A 28 0.75 -2.15 -62.91
CA PHE A 28 1.58 -2.00 -64.11
C PHE A 28 1.60 -3.27 -64.94
N SER A 29 1.76 -4.44 -64.33
CA SER A 29 1.74 -5.73 -65.00
C SER A 29 0.40 -6.02 -65.72
N MET A 30 -0.71 -5.61 -65.04
CA MET A 30 -2.06 -5.73 -65.64
C MET A 30 -2.25 -4.84 -66.86
N VAL A 31 -1.81 -3.57 -66.78
CA VAL A 31 -1.86 -2.64 -67.91
C VAL A 31 -1.00 -3.15 -69.07
N PHE A 32 0.21 -3.66 -68.78
CA PHE A 32 1.10 -4.23 -69.74
C PHE A 32 0.49 -5.43 -70.49
N ALA A 33 -0.16 -6.35 -69.74
CA ALA A 33 -0.85 -7.49 -70.32
C ALA A 33 -2.00 -7.09 -71.29
N LEU A 34 -2.72 -6.02 -70.95
CA LEU A 34 -3.79 -5.46 -71.80
C LEU A 34 -3.26 -4.81 -73.07
N VAL A 35 -2.19 -4.03 -72.98
CA VAL A 35 -1.59 -3.31 -74.12
C VAL A 35 -1.02 -4.29 -75.17
N PHE A 36 -0.37 -5.36 -74.70
CA PHE A 36 0.22 -6.35 -75.58
C PHE A 36 -0.74 -7.47 -76.01
N ASN A 37 -2.04 -7.30 -75.73
CA ASN A 37 -3.12 -8.20 -76.14
C ASN A 37 -2.82 -9.70 -75.89
N TRP A 38 -2.19 -10.00 -74.75
CA TRP A 38 -2.00 -11.38 -74.29
C TRP A 38 -3.37 -12.02 -74.11
N GLY A 39 -3.59 -13.19 -74.66
CA GLY A 39 -4.86 -13.90 -74.53
C GLY A 39 -5.28 -14.00 -73.08
N SER A 40 -6.56 -13.83 -72.80
CA SER A 40 -7.13 -13.67 -71.44
C SER A 40 -6.65 -14.74 -70.43
N THR A 41 -6.42 -15.98 -70.90
CA THR A 41 -5.92 -17.10 -70.07
C THR A 41 -4.45 -16.95 -69.70
N GLY A 42 -3.57 -16.53 -70.65
CA GLY A 42 -2.14 -16.34 -70.35
C GLY A 42 -1.87 -15.17 -69.40
N ALA A 43 -2.55 -14.05 -69.63
CA ALA A 43 -2.46 -12.89 -68.78
C ALA A 43 -2.90 -13.22 -67.31
N PHE A 44 -3.97 -14.00 -67.14
CA PHE A 44 -4.47 -14.43 -65.81
C PHE A 44 -3.45 -15.29 -65.10
N TYR A 45 -2.83 -16.29 -65.71
CA TYR A 45 -1.80 -17.13 -65.11
C TYR A 45 -0.56 -16.32 -64.69
N TYR A 46 -0.13 -15.38 -65.54
CA TYR A 46 1.00 -14.53 -65.19
C TYR A 46 0.76 -13.66 -63.97
N LEU A 47 -0.38 -12.98 -63.91
CA LEU A 47 -0.76 -12.14 -62.77
C LEU A 47 -0.91 -12.98 -61.49
N PHE A 48 -1.51 -14.16 -61.57
CA PHE A 48 -1.63 -15.08 -60.45
C PHE A 48 -0.28 -15.55 -59.91
N LEU A 49 0.66 -15.94 -60.81
CA LEU A 49 2.01 -16.34 -60.40
C LEU A 49 2.80 -15.16 -59.81
N LEU A 50 2.66 -13.96 -60.36
CA LEU A 50 3.28 -12.76 -59.83
C LEU A 50 2.77 -12.45 -58.41
N GLY A 51 1.45 -12.50 -58.20
CA GLY A 51 0.84 -12.31 -56.88
C GLY A 51 1.33 -13.33 -55.87
N LEU A 52 1.41 -14.62 -56.23
CA LEU A 52 1.98 -15.66 -55.36
C LEU A 52 3.45 -15.37 -55.00
N PHE A 53 4.24 -14.94 -55.96
CA PHE A 53 5.65 -14.60 -55.77
C PHE A 53 5.81 -13.40 -54.80
N LEU A 54 5.02 -12.35 -54.95
CA LEU A 54 5.02 -11.20 -54.05
C LEU A 54 4.56 -11.56 -52.66
N CYS A 55 3.51 -12.39 -52.52
CA CYS A 55 3.07 -12.93 -51.20
C CYS A 55 4.18 -13.76 -50.53
N PHE A 56 4.93 -14.56 -51.29
CA PHE A 56 6.04 -15.35 -50.78
C PHE A 56 7.18 -14.47 -50.25
N ILE A 57 7.53 -13.41 -50.99
CA ILE A 57 8.52 -12.43 -50.55
C ILE A 57 8.05 -11.76 -49.26
N LEU A 58 6.80 -11.33 -49.17
CA LEU A 58 6.22 -10.68 -48.00
C LEU A 58 6.25 -11.62 -46.78
N PHE A 59 5.95 -12.90 -47.00
CA PHE A 59 6.03 -13.92 -45.96
C PHE A 59 7.46 -14.08 -45.43
N ILE A 60 8.47 -14.12 -46.30
CA ILE A 60 9.89 -14.21 -45.92
C ILE A 60 10.30 -12.99 -45.08
N LEU A 61 9.93 -11.79 -45.51
CA LEU A 61 10.26 -10.55 -44.82
C LEU A 61 9.60 -10.48 -43.44
N LEU A 62 8.33 -10.86 -43.31
CA LEU A 62 7.61 -10.97 -42.04
C LEU A 62 8.24 -12.01 -41.13
N TRP A 63 8.59 -13.17 -41.68
CA TRP A 63 9.25 -14.25 -40.92
C TRP A 63 10.60 -13.81 -40.36
N HIS A 64 11.41 -13.16 -41.20
CA HIS A 64 12.72 -12.65 -40.78
C HIS A 64 12.57 -11.56 -39.71
N GLY A 65 11.66 -10.60 -39.91
CA GLY A 65 11.35 -9.57 -38.93
C GLY A 65 10.88 -10.13 -37.58
N TRP A 66 10.01 -11.17 -37.62
CA TRP A 66 9.54 -11.84 -36.41
C TRP A 66 10.66 -12.59 -35.67
N ARG A 67 11.54 -13.29 -36.39
CA ARG A 67 12.71 -13.94 -35.78
C ARG A 67 13.62 -12.92 -35.09
N LYS A 68 13.89 -11.79 -35.76
CA LYS A 68 14.71 -10.70 -35.23
C LYS A 68 14.08 -10.04 -33.99
N TYR A 69 12.77 -9.80 -34.00
CA TYR A 69 12.02 -9.33 -32.82
C TYR A 69 12.12 -10.33 -31.65
N LYS A 70 11.93 -11.62 -31.91
CA LYS A 70 11.99 -12.66 -30.88
C LYS A 70 13.38 -12.81 -30.26
N SER A 71 14.45 -12.71 -31.02
CA SER A 71 15.84 -12.73 -30.53
C SER A 71 16.14 -11.50 -29.68
N MET A 72 15.66 -10.31 -30.13
CA MET A 72 15.80 -9.08 -29.36
C MET A 72 15.08 -9.11 -27.99
N VAL A 73 13.83 -9.59 -27.95
CA VAL A 73 13.08 -9.77 -26.69
C VAL A 73 13.77 -10.77 -25.77
N LYS A 74 14.33 -11.86 -26.34
CA LYS A 74 15.08 -12.85 -25.57
C LYS A 74 16.37 -12.25 -24.98
N ALA A 75 17.09 -11.44 -25.74
CA ALA A 75 18.29 -10.73 -25.30
C ALA A 75 17.98 -9.74 -24.16
N LEU A 76 16.92 -8.95 -24.30
CA LEU A 76 16.44 -8.02 -23.26
C LEU A 76 16.07 -8.75 -21.96
N ASN A 77 15.45 -9.93 -22.05
CA ASN A 77 15.04 -10.69 -20.85
C ASN A 77 16.18 -11.46 -20.17
N GLN A 78 17.25 -11.82 -20.91
CA GLN A 78 18.31 -12.68 -20.39
C GLN A 78 19.59 -11.94 -19.95
N GLN A 79 19.67 -10.59 -20.07
CA GLN A 79 20.92 -9.83 -19.86
C GLN A 79 22.14 -10.43 -20.60
N ALA A 80 21.90 -11.10 -21.73
CA ALA A 80 22.92 -11.92 -22.36
C ALA A 80 23.87 -11.07 -23.22
N ARG A 81 25.11 -10.98 -22.78
CA ARG A 81 26.26 -10.39 -23.48
C ARG A 81 26.64 -11.09 -24.81
N SER A 82 25.98 -12.18 -25.18
CA SER A 82 26.41 -13.07 -26.28
C SER A 82 25.75 -12.82 -27.64
N LEU A 83 24.99 -11.72 -27.84
CA LEU A 83 24.29 -11.43 -29.08
C LEU A 83 24.78 -10.16 -29.79
N GLU A 84 25.99 -9.71 -29.48
CA GLU A 84 26.53 -8.42 -29.91
C GLU A 84 26.77 -8.33 -31.43
N GLU A 85 26.94 -9.43 -32.15
CA GLU A 85 27.34 -9.43 -33.56
C GLU A 85 26.18 -9.28 -34.57
N GLU A 86 24.91 -9.43 -34.17
CA GLU A 86 23.79 -9.54 -35.12
C GLU A 86 22.88 -8.28 -35.21
N PHE A 87 23.12 -7.25 -34.38
CA PHE A 87 22.23 -6.10 -34.26
C PHE A 87 22.82 -4.80 -34.86
N SER A 88 21.91 -4.01 -35.45
CA SER A 88 22.23 -2.66 -35.93
C SER A 88 22.83 -1.78 -34.82
N PRO A 89 23.82 -0.90 -35.08
CA PRO A 89 24.43 0.00 -34.09
C PRO A 89 23.41 0.78 -33.25
N MET A 90 22.27 1.12 -33.84
CA MET A 90 21.16 1.80 -33.14
C MET A 90 20.55 0.93 -32.03
N ILE A 91 20.44 -0.37 -32.25
CA ILE A 91 19.89 -1.31 -31.25
C ILE A 91 20.87 -1.51 -30.09
N HIS A 92 22.17 -1.54 -30.41
CA HIS A 92 23.23 -1.60 -29.40
C HIS A 92 23.20 -0.37 -28.48
N LEU A 93 23.11 0.82 -29.05
CA LEU A 93 22.99 2.07 -28.28
C LEU A 93 21.76 2.12 -27.39
N LEU A 94 20.60 1.64 -27.88
CA LEU A 94 19.36 1.54 -27.09
C LEU A 94 19.48 0.53 -25.95
N PHE A 95 20.19 -0.57 -26.18
CA PHE A 95 20.43 -1.58 -25.15
C PHE A 95 21.36 -1.07 -24.05
N GLU A 96 22.46 -0.43 -24.43
CA GLU A 96 23.41 0.22 -23.50
C GLU A 96 22.70 1.28 -22.65
N LYS A 97 21.91 2.16 -23.30
CA LYS A 97 21.17 3.18 -22.58
C LYS A 97 20.09 2.61 -21.63
N ASN A 98 19.46 1.52 -22.01
CA ASN A 98 18.51 0.82 -21.12
C ASN A 98 19.20 0.18 -19.92
N GLN A 99 20.40 -0.37 -20.10
CA GLN A 99 21.21 -0.88 -18.99
C GLN A 99 21.62 0.25 -18.03
N ASP A 100 22.09 1.38 -18.54
CA ASP A 100 22.46 2.55 -17.75
C ASP A 100 21.28 3.03 -16.90
N LEU A 101 20.11 3.22 -17.53
CA LEU A 101 18.88 3.63 -16.83
C LEU A 101 18.45 2.63 -15.76
N THR A 102 18.59 1.34 -16.04
CA THR A 102 18.26 0.29 -15.08
C THR A 102 19.20 0.32 -13.88
N GLN A 103 20.50 0.55 -14.11
CA GLN A 103 21.50 0.70 -13.06
C GLN A 103 21.25 1.97 -12.24
N GLU A 104 20.97 3.12 -12.87
CA GLU A 104 20.60 4.36 -12.19
C GLU A 104 19.35 4.18 -11.31
N MET A 105 18.30 3.56 -11.84
CA MET A 105 17.09 3.25 -11.07
C MET A 105 17.38 2.36 -9.86
N GLN A 106 18.24 1.35 -10.03
CA GLN A 106 18.62 0.46 -8.93
C GLN A 106 19.43 1.20 -7.87
N GLN A 107 20.38 2.06 -8.28
CA GLN A 107 21.17 2.89 -7.36
C GLN A 107 20.27 3.87 -6.59
N LEU A 108 19.35 4.55 -7.27
CA LEU A 108 18.39 5.47 -6.63
C LEU A 108 17.52 4.73 -5.63
N LYS A 109 17.00 3.54 -6.00
CA LYS A 109 16.20 2.70 -5.10
C LYS A 109 16.98 2.29 -3.85
N THR A 110 18.25 1.89 -4.02
CA THR A 110 19.12 1.52 -2.91
C THR A 110 19.41 2.71 -1.99
N LYS A 111 19.72 3.88 -2.57
CA LYS A 111 19.92 5.13 -1.80
C LYS A 111 18.67 5.53 -1.02
N MET A 112 17.49 5.48 -1.66
CA MET A 112 16.24 5.76 -0.97
C MET A 112 15.96 4.79 0.18
N GLN A 113 16.23 3.50 -0.01
CA GLN A 113 16.06 2.49 1.05
C GLN A 113 17.04 2.72 2.20
N GLN A 114 18.28 3.09 1.90
CA GLN A 114 19.28 3.41 2.91
C GLN A 114 18.90 4.66 3.72
N SER A 115 18.54 5.76 3.05
CA SER A 115 18.10 6.99 3.70
C SER A 115 16.89 6.76 4.61
N ARG A 116 15.89 5.98 4.13
CA ARG A 116 14.73 5.61 4.95
C ARG A 116 15.11 4.80 6.19
N LYS A 117 16.07 3.88 6.05
CA LYS A 117 16.55 3.09 7.19
C LYS A 117 17.20 4.01 8.23
N GLU A 118 18.06 4.93 7.79
CA GLU A 118 18.71 5.91 8.65
C GLU A 118 17.70 6.79 9.38
N ASP A 119 16.63 7.24 8.71
CA ASP A 119 15.54 7.99 9.33
C ASP A 119 14.84 7.18 10.42
N ILE A 120 14.52 5.91 10.14
CA ILE A 120 13.87 5.02 11.13
C ILE A 120 14.77 4.80 12.34
N ASP A 121 16.06 4.54 12.12
CA ASP A 121 17.05 4.35 13.19
C ASP A 121 17.19 5.61 14.05
N TYR A 122 17.26 6.79 13.41
CA TYR A 122 17.30 8.09 14.08
C TYR A 122 16.06 8.33 14.95
N TYR A 123 14.85 8.19 14.39
CA TYR A 123 13.60 8.38 15.16
C TYR A 123 13.45 7.35 16.27
N THR A 124 13.95 6.12 16.06
CA THR A 124 13.93 5.07 17.10
C THR A 124 14.83 5.45 18.27
N LEU A 125 16.04 5.94 18.02
CA LEU A 125 16.95 6.42 19.05
C LEU A 125 16.36 7.63 19.80
N TRP A 126 15.81 8.59 19.07
CA TRP A 126 15.16 9.78 19.64
C TRP A 126 13.99 9.40 20.56
N ALA A 127 13.10 8.52 20.11
CA ALA A 127 11.99 8.05 20.92
C ALA A 127 12.46 7.31 22.19
N HIS A 128 13.56 6.56 22.11
CA HIS A 128 14.15 5.90 23.28
C HIS A 128 14.66 6.92 24.31
N GLN A 129 15.31 8.00 23.87
CA GLN A 129 15.77 9.07 24.76
C GLN A 129 14.61 9.80 25.44
N ILE A 130 13.51 10.07 24.70
CA ILE A 130 12.30 10.66 25.29
C ILE A 130 11.69 9.72 26.32
N LYS A 131 11.56 8.43 26.02
CA LYS A 131 11.03 7.44 26.99
C LYS A 131 11.84 7.41 28.29
N THR A 132 13.18 7.53 28.19
CA THR A 132 14.04 7.60 29.35
C THR A 132 13.77 8.85 30.19
N SER A 133 13.60 10.01 29.55
CA SER A 133 13.24 11.27 30.23
C SER A 133 11.86 11.20 30.89
N ILE A 134 10.89 10.60 30.21
CA ILE A 134 9.54 10.38 30.78
C ILE A 134 9.62 9.47 31.99
N ALA A 135 10.36 8.35 31.91
CA ALA A 135 10.52 7.42 33.05
C ALA A 135 11.17 8.10 34.24
N SER A 136 12.19 8.95 34.04
CA SER A 136 12.80 9.76 35.09
C SER A 136 11.79 10.73 35.73
N SER A 137 10.97 11.40 34.93
CA SER A 137 9.92 12.30 35.37
C SER A 137 8.86 11.54 36.18
N GLN A 138 8.46 10.33 35.76
CA GLN A 138 7.54 9.46 36.49
C GLN A 138 8.08 9.08 37.87
N LEU A 139 9.39 8.78 37.97
CA LEU A 139 10.02 8.48 39.27
C LEU A 139 10.01 9.68 40.20
N LEU A 140 10.25 10.89 39.71
CA LEU A 140 10.18 12.12 40.50
C LEU A 140 8.75 12.39 41.02
N ILE A 141 7.76 12.27 40.15
CA ILE A 141 6.35 12.48 40.47
C ILE A 141 5.85 11.44 41.48
N ARG A 142 6.35 10.20 41.42
CA ARG A 142 5.97 9.15 42.39
C ARG A 142 6.20 9.55 43.84
N ASN A 143 7.26 10.32 44.08
CA ASN A 143 7.65 10.76 45.43
C ASN A 143 6.90 12.02 45.92
N LEU A 144 6.07 12.63 45.05
CA LEU A 144 5.24 13.77 45.47
C LEU A 144 4.05 13.31 46.30
N PRO A 145 3.56 14.17 47.22
CA PRO A 145 2.31 13.92 47.94
C PRO A 145 1.17 13.66 46.96
N GLN A 146 0.17 12.88 47.39
CA GLN A 146 -1.00 12.59 46.58
C GLN A 146 -1.92 13.81 46.53
N THR A 147 -1.77 14.62 45.50
CA THR A 147 -2.53 15.84 45.22
C THR A 147 -3.21 15.79 43.87
N ALA A 148 -4.13 16.73 43.61
CA ALA A 148 -4.74 16.87 42.29
C ALA A 148 -3.70 17.19 41.23
N GLU A 149 -2.71 18.03 41.54
CA GLU A 149 -1.62 18.41 40.64
C GLU A 149 -0.76 17.20 40.27
N LYS A 150 -0.46 16.30 41.21
CA LYS A 150 0.24 15.04 40.94
C LYS A 150 -0.51 14.21 39.90
N SER A 151 -1.83 14.03 40.09
CA SER A 151 -2.67 13.27 39.18
C SER A 151 -2.70 13.90 37.79
N MET A 152 -2.72 15.23 37.66
CA MET A 152 -2.64 15.94 36.41
C MET A 152 -1.28 15.72 35.70
N LEU A 153 -0.17 15.78 36.46
CA LEU A 153 1.17 15.52 35.90
C LEU A 153 1.31 14.08 35.42
N GLU A 154 0.77 13.10 36.16
CA GLU A 154 0.76 11.69 35.71
C GLU A 154 -0.01 11.52 34.41
N GLN A 155 -1.16 12.19 34.22
CA GLN A 155 -1.94 12.16 33.01
C GLN A 155 -1.17 12.78 31.81
N GLU A 156 -0.53 13.95 32.04
CA GLU A 156 0.28 14.57 30.97
C GLU A 156 1.45 13.69 30.54
N LEU A 157 2.11 12.99 31.46
CA LEU A 157 3.16 12.04 31.11
C LEU A 157 2.63 10.84 30.31
N VAL A 158 1.44 10.33 30.62
CA VAL A 158 0.79 9.29 29.79
C VAL A 158 0.50 9.81 28.39
N ARG A 159 0.01 11.05 28.25
CA ARG A 159 -0.24 11.68 26.94
C ARG A 159 1.05 11.84 26.12
N ILE A 160 2.12 12.37 26.73
CA ILE A 160 3.43 12.53 26.07
C ILE A 160 3.96 11.16 25.60
N THR A 161 3.84 10.13 26.47
CA THR A 161 4.21 8.76 26.11
C THR A 161 3.43 8.27 24.89
N ALA A 162 2.11 8.43 24.92
CA ALA A 162 1.24 8.00 23.80
C ALA A 162 1.58 8.72 22.48
N TYR A 163 1.86 10.02 22.52
CA TYR A 163 2.27 10.78 21.32
C TYR A 163 3.62 10.33 20.78
N THR A 164 4.59 10.06 21.66
CA THR A 164 5.92 9.56 21.28
C THR A 164 5.80 8.17 20.62
N GLU A 165 4.99 7.29 21.20
CA GLU A 165 4.74 5.95 20.66
C GLU A 165 4.00 6.02 19.33
N LEU A 166 3.00 6.87 19.20
CA LEU A 166 2.27 7.10 17.95
C LEU A 166 3.22 7.55 16.83
N ALA A 167 4.10 8.52 17.11
CA ALA A 167 5.09 9.00 16.14
C ALA A 167 6.05 7.88 15.71
N LEU A 168 6.52 7.07 16.67
CA LEU A 168 7.41 5.95 16.38
C LEU A 168 6.70 4.85 15.57
N HIS A 169 5.44 4.53 15.87
CA HIS A 169 4.66 3.56 15.11
C HIS A 169 4.40 4.04 13.69
N TYR A 170 4.17 5.35 13.51
CA TYR A 170 4.02 5.94 12.18
C TYR A 170 5.28 5.76 11.33
N VAL A 171 6.45 6.03 11.88
CA VAL A 171 7.74 5.85 11.19
C VAL A 171 8.00 4.38 10.86
N ARG A 172 7.72 3.46 11.82
CA ARG A 172 7.93 2.01 11.64
C ARG A 172 6.91 1.35 10.72
N MET A 173 5.78 2.00 10.43
CA MET A 173 4.78 1.44 9.52
C MET A 173 5.33 1.20 8.11
N GLU A 174 6.36 1.90 7.69
CA GLU A 174 7.04 1.68 6.40
C GLU A 174 7.79 0.34 6.34
N THR A 175 8.28 -0.16 7.48
CA THR A 175 8.97 -1.46 7.61
C THR A 175 8.06 -2.57 8.12
N PHE A 176 6.77 -2.34 8.16
CA PHE A 176 5.76 -3.24 8.74
C PHE A 176 5.94 -4.72 8.36
N HIS A 177 6.15 -5.02 7.06
CA HIS A 177 6.29 -6.41 6.58
C HIS A 177 7.54 -7.13 7.08
N ARG A 178 8.58 -6.40 7.49
CA ARG A 178 9.82 -6.99 8.02
C ARG A 178 9.72 -7.33 9.50
N ASP A 179 8.85 -6.60 10.22
CA ASP A 179 8.69 -6.68 11.67
C ASP A 179 7.41 -7.44 12.06
N LEU A 180 6.69 -8.03 11.09
CA LEU A 180 5.43 -8.71 11.32
C LEU A 180 5.67 -10.07 11.98
N ASP A 181 5.13 -10.25 13.20
CA ASP A 181 5.18 -11.49 13.98
C ASP A 181 3.76 -12.01 14.25
N LEU A 182 3.28 -12.89 13.35
CA LEU A 182 1.96 -13.50 13.48
C LEU A 182 1.99 -14.67 14.47
N GLN A 183 1.26 -14.56 15.54
CA GLN A 183 1.16 -15.57 16.59
C GLN A 183 -0.27 -15.78 17.06
N LYS A 184 -0.54 -16.95 17.65
CA LYS A 184 -1.79 -17.17 18.38
C LYS A 184 -1.74 -16.44 19.71
N VAL A 185 -2.67 -15.54 19.94
CA VAL A 185 -2.70 -14.71 21.14
C VAL A 185 -4.14 -14.53 21.62
N LYS A 186 -4.37 -14.54 22.92
CA LYS A 186 -5.66 -14.20 23.52
C LYS A 186 -5.90 -12.70 23.39
N ILE A 187 -7.13 -12.31 23.07
CA ILE A 187 -7.52 -10.90 22.98
C ILE A 187 -7.21 -10.17 24.28
N ASP A 188 -7.49 -10.79 25.42
CA ASP A 188 -7.26 -10.21 26.75
C ASP A 188 -5.78 -9.93 27.04
N GLU A 189 -4.86 -10.75 26.53
CA GLU A 189 -3.42 -10.51 26.69
C GLU A 189 -2.93 -9.23 25.98
N ILE A 190 -3.70 -8.76 25.00
CA ILE A 190 -3.42 -7.51 24.30
C ILE A 190 -4.17 -6.36 24.99
N LEU A 191 -5.44 -6.56 25.30
CA LEU A 191 -6.35 -5.51 25.74
C LEU A 191 -6.14 -5.11 27.20
N HIS A 192 -5.89 -6.07 28.09
CA HIS A 192 -5.70 -5.79 29.53
C HIS A 192 -4.54 -4.81 29.80
N PRO A 193 -3.33 -4.95 29.22
CA PRO A 193 -2.27 -3.95 29.36
C PRO A 193 -2.66 -2.56 28.86
N VAL A 194 -3.45 -2.49 27.79
CA VAL A 194 -3.96 -1.22 27.23
C VAL A 194 -4.91 -0.56 28.22
N ILE A 195 -5.87 -1.29 28.76
CA ILE A 195 -6.80 -0.77 29.79
C ILE A 195 -6.01 -0.26 31.01
N LYS A 196 -5.04 -1.05 31.49
CA LYS A 196 -4.21 -0.69 32.64
C LYS A 196 -3.44 0.62 32.43
N LYS A 197 -2.96 0.86 31.21
CA LYS A 197 -2.24 2.09 30.84
C LYS A 197 -3.10 3.35 31.05
N TYR A 198 -4.41 3.25 30.83
CA TYR A 198 -5.35 4.37 30.98
C TYR A 198 -6.08 4.39 32.32
N ALA A 199 -5.72 3.55 33.30
CA ALA A 199 -6.41 3.44 34.59
C ALA A 199 -6.51 4.77 35.34
N THR A 200 -5.49 5.61 35.33
CA THR A 200 -5.50 6.95 35.96
C THR A 200 -6.56 7.86 35.36
N PHE A 201 -6.82 7.78 34.05
CA PHE A 201 -7.89 8.56 33.42
C PHE A 201 -9.28 8.05 33.80
N PHE A 202 -9.47 6.72 33.90
CA PHE A 202 -10.72 6.12 34.34
C PHE A 202 -11.07 6.58 35.75
N ILE A 203 -10.08 6.59 36.65
CA ILE A 203 -10.25 7.01 38.07
C ILE A 203 -10.55 8.52 38.13
N HIS A 204 -9.75 9.35 37.44
CA HIS A 204 -9.89 10.81 37.52
C HIS A 204 -11.21 11.29 36.96
N LYS A 205 -11.61 10.78 35.77
CA LYS A 205 -12.89 11.12 35.13
C LYS A 205 -14.08 10.34 35.69
N LYS A 206 -13.86 9.44 36.65
CA LYS A 206 -14.87 8.54 37.24
C LYS A 206 -15.62 7.74 36.17
N LEU A 207 -14.90 7.32 35.10
CA LEU A 207 -15.49 6.56 33.98
C LEU A 207 -15.86 5.15 34.46
N LYS A 208 -17.05 4.70 34.08
CA LYS A 208 -17.51 3.32 34.32
C LYS A 208 -17.02 2.41 33.20
N LEU A 209 -16.12 1.48 33.53
CA LEU A 209 -15.68 0.46 32.57
C LEU A 209 -16.58 -0.78 32.72
N GLN A 210 -17.21 -1.18 31.62
CA GLN A 210 -17.89 -2.47 31.49
C GLN A 210 -17.04 -3.36 30.59
N TYR A 211 -16.37 -4.33 31.20
CA TYR A 211 -15.45 -5.22 30.54
C TYR A 211 -15.44 -6.57 31.23
N ILE A 212 -15.59 -7.63 30.42
CA ILE A 212 -15.42 -9.03 30.86
C ILE A 212 -14.19 -9.57 30.11
N PRO A 213 -13.25 -10.24 30.77
CA PRO A 213 -12.09 -10.81 30.14
C PRO A 213 -12.46 -11.71 28.96
N ILE A 214 -11.77 -11.53 27.83
CA ILE A 214 -12.07 -12.17 26.55
C ILE A 214 -11.07 -13.33 26.36
N ASP A 215 -11.54 -14.57 26.43
CA ASP A 215 -10.70 -15.78 26.32
C ASP A 215 -10.50 -16.25 24.85
N GLU A 216 -11.00 -15.48 23.90
CA GLU A 216 -10.88 -15.79 22.47
C GLU A 216 -9.45 -15.65 21.98
N VAL A 217 -9.03 -16.62 21.16
CA VAL A 217 -7.68 -16.68 20.57
C VAL A 217 -7.76 -16.31 19.09
N VAL A 218 -6.92 -15.37 18.68
CA VAL A 218 -6.78 -14.91 17.29
C VAL A 218 -5.36 -15.10 16.78
N VAL A 219 -5.20 -15.19 15.46
CA VAL A 219 -3.88 -15.19 14.82
C VAL A 219 -3.58 -13.79 14.32
N THR A 220 -2.66 -13.10 15.00
CA THR A 220 -2.35 -11.70 14.69
C THR A 220 -0.95 -11.33 15.21
N ASP A 221 -0.49 -10.14 14.85
CA ASP A 221 0.65 -9.52 15.52
C ASP A 221 0.17 -8.79 16.79
N LYS A 222 0.62 -9.28 17.95
CA LYS A 222 0.24 -8.75 19.27
C LYS A 222 0.53 -7.27 19.42
N LYS A 223 1.67 -6.80 18.91
CA LYS A 223 2.12 -5.41 19.02
C LYS A 223 1.24 -4.51 18.17
N TRP A 224 1.04 -4.85 16.90
CA TRP A 224 0.32 -4.01 15.97
C TRP A 224 -1.19 -3.98 16.25
N LEU A 225 -1.79 -5.11 16.63
CA LEU A 225 -3.19 -5.11 17.09
C LEU A 225 -3.35 -4.31 18.38
N GLY A 226 -2.37 -4.38 19.29
CA GLY A 226 -2.32 -3.57 20.50
C GLY A 226 -2.31 -2.06 20.22
N VAL A 227 -1.60 -1.61 19.18
CA VAL A 227 -1.62 -0.20 18.75
C VAL A 227 -3.02 0.23 18.30
N ILE A 228 -3.73 -0.61 17.54
CA ILE A 228 -5.12 -0.32 17.12
C ILE A 228 -6.03 -0.17 18.36
N MET A 229 -5.99 -1.17 19.25
CA MET A 229 -6.82 -1.17 20.47
C MET A 229 -6.51 0.05 21.36
N GLU A 230 -5.24 0.40 21.48
CA GLU A 230 -4.82 1.57 22.26
C GLU A 230 -5.35 2.88 21.69
N GLN A 231 -5.26 3.09 20.37
CA GLN A 231 -5.76 4.32 19.75
C GLN A 231 -7.28 4.45 19.87
N VAL A 232 -8.01 3.33 19.72
CA VAL A 232 -9.46 3.32 19.87
C VAL A 232 -9.85 3.60 21.34
N LEU A 233 -9.24 2.91 22.31
CA LEU A 233 -9.51 3.14 23.73
C LEU A 233 -9.11 4.57 24.18
N SER A 234 -7.98 5.06 23.72
CA SER A 234 -7.53 6.44 23.98
C SER A 234 -8.56 7.47 23.53
N ASN A 235 -9.14 7.28 22.35
CA ASN A 235 -10.21 8.15 21.84
C ASN A 235 -11.47 8.03 22.70
N ALA A 236 -11.91 6.82 23.04
CA ALA A 236 -13.06 6.61 23.93
C ALA A 236 -12.88 7.35 25.26
N VAL A 237 -11.73 7.18 25.94
CA VAL A 237 -11.41 7.86 27.20
C VAL A 237 -11.38 9.39 27.05
N LYS A 238 -10.82 9.87 25.93
CA LYS A 238 -10.67 11.29 25.64
C LYS A 238 -12.02 11.99 25.45
N TYR A 239 -12.89 11.40 24.66
CA TYR A 239 -14.14 12.03 24.21
C TYR A 239 -15.35 11.71 25.10
N THR A 240 -15.22 10.78 26.03
CA THR A 240 -16.24 10.53 27.06
C THR A 240 -16.16 11.61 28.13
N PRO A 241 -17.27 12.25 28.52
CA PRO A 241 -17.31 13.20 29.64
C PRO A 241 -17.08 12.48 30.98
N ASP A 242 -16.85 13.26 32.00
CA ASP A 242 -16.75 12.73 33.38
C ASP A 242 -18.01 11.95 33.77
N GLU A 243 -17.82 10.88 34.55
CA GLU A 243 -18.88 9.95 34.98
C GLU A 243 -19.54 9.14 33.85
N GLY A 244 -19.04 9.28 32.63
CA GLY A 244 -19.49 8.49 31.47
C GLY A 244 -19.10 7.01 31.54
N ARG A 245 -19.40 6.28 30.48
CA ARG A 245 -19.22 4.82 30.41
C ARG A 245 -18.46 4.41 29.17
N ILE A 246 -17.59 3.42 29.33
CA ILE A 246 -16.93 2.72 28.21
C ILE A 246 -17.24 1.23 28.36
N GLU A 247 -17.73 0.63 27.31
CA GLU A 247 -18.09 -0.78 27.23
C GLU A 247 -17.20 -1.47 26.19
N ILE A 248 -16.64 -2.63 26.54
CA ILE A 248 -15.79 -3.42 25.65
C ILE A 248 -16.39 -4.83 25.57
N THR A 249 -16.75 -5.24 24.37
CA THR A 249 -17.36 -6.53 24.08
C THR A 249 -16.66 -7.22 22.90
N PHE A 250 -16.76 -8.54 22.85
CA PHE A 250 -16.27 -9.34 21.75
C PHE A 250 -17.35 -10.34 21.34
N ASP A 251 -17.80 -10.27 20.10
CA ASP A 251 -18.77 -11.21 19.53
C ASP A 251 -18.46 -11.44 18.04
N LYS A 252 -18.52 -12.69 17.60
CA LYS A 252 -18.35 -13.09 16.20
C LYS A 252 -17.12 -12.45 15.52
N ASP A 253 -15.97 -12.53 16.19
CA ASP A 253 -14.68 -11.98 15.74
C ASP A 253 -14.61 -10.45 15.66
N VAL A 254 -15.57 -9.76 16.25
CA VAL A 254 -15.62 -8.30 16.33
C VAL A 254 -15.37 -7.86 17.76
N LEU A 255 -14.26 -7.16 18.00
CA LEU A 255 -14.03 -6.40 19.23
C LEU A 255 -14.68 -5.03 19.08
N THR A 256 -15.62 -4.72 19.95
CA THR A 256 -16.31 -3.42 19.97
C THR A 256 -15.90 -2.65 21.21
N ILE A 257 -15.44 -1.41 21.02
CA ILE A 257 -15.19 -0.43 22.07
C ILE A 257 -16.22 0.68 21.88
N LYS A 258 -17.17 0.76 22.83
CA LYS A 258 -18.27 1.73 22.80
C LYS A 258 -18.14 2.70 23.96
N ASP A 259 -18.29 3.98 23.67
CA ASP A 259 -18.29 5.07 24.66
C ASP A 259 -19.63 5.83 24.67
N THR A 260 -19.89 6.54 25.75
CA THR A 260 -21.03 7.47 25.89
C THR A 260 -20.55 8.91 25.75
N GLY A 261 -19.68 9.16 24.78
CA GLY A 261 -19.05 10.45 24.55
C GLY A 261 -19.88 11.38 23.69
N ILE A 262 -19.24 12.40 23.19
CA ILE A 262 -19.87 13.47 22.38
C ILE A 262 -20.44 12.98 21.05
N GLY A 263 -20.04 11.79 20.58
CA GLY A 263 -20.40 11.25 19.29
C GLY A 263 -19.75 11.97 18.10
N ILE A 264 -20.01 11.46 16.90
CA ILE A 264 -19.44 11.92 15.63
C ILE A 264 -20.57 12.20 14.65
N ALA A 265 -20.55 13.35 14.04
CA ALA A 265 -21.54 13.70 13.01
C ALA A 265 -21.45 12.74 11.80
N SER A 266 -22.58 12.39 11.19
CA SER A 266 -22.63 11.38 10.13
C SER A 266 -21.72 11.69 8.94
N HIS A 267 -21.59 12.96 8.58
CA HIS A 267 -20.70 13.39 7.48
C HIS A 267 -19.21 13.29 7.81
N ASP A 268 -18.85 13.16 9.10
CA ASP A 268 -17.46 13.00 9.54
C ASP A 268 -17.05 11.54 9.74
N GLN A 269 -18.01 10.62 9.92
CA GLN A 269 -17.73 9.21 10.26
C GLN A 269 -16.88 8.49 9.22
N THR A 270 -17.05 8.78 7.94
CA THR A 270 -16.22 8.24 6.86
C THR A 270 -14.80 8.81 6.86
N ARG A 271 -14.63 10.01 7.42
CA ARG A 271 -13.39 10.79 7.36
C ARG A 271 -12.49 10.63 8.58
N ILE A 272 -13.00 10.06 9.69
CA ILE A 272 -12.21 9.92 10.93
C ILE A 272 -10.95 9.06 10.74
N PHE A 273 -10.89 8.25 9.69
CA PHE A 273 -9.75 7.44 9.31
C PHE A 273 -8.81 8.11 8.29
N GLU A 274 -9.13 9.34 7.84
CA GLU A 274 -8.27 10.11 6.94
C GLU A 274 -7.10 10.75 7.70
N ARG A 275 -5.96 10.90 7.01
CA ARG A 275 -4.76 11.48 7.60
C ARG A 275 -4.96 12.95 8.01
N GLY A 276 -4.68 13.25 9.28
CA GLY A 276 -4.75 14.61 9.81
C GLY A 276 -6.19 15.10 10.03
N PHE A 277 -7.19 14.22 9.87
CA PHE A 277 -8.55 14.59 10.15
C PHE A 277 -8.77 14.71 11.67
N SER A 278 -9.20 15.89 12.09
CA SER A 278 -9.72 16.12 13.44
C SER A 278 -11.06 16.83 13.28
N GLY A 279 -12.13 16.21 13.76
CA GLY A 279 -13.47 16.81 13.72
C GLY A 279 -13.50 18.17 14.39
N PHE A 280 -14.64 18.87 14.28
CA PHE A 280 -14.82 20.25 14.79
C PHE A 280 -14.33 20.39 16.25
N ASN A 281 -14.67 19.44 17.13
CA ASN A 281 -14.28 19.46 18.55
C ASN A 281 -12.79 19.22 18.78
N GLY A 282 -12.11 18.49 17.91
CA GLY A 282 -10.66 18.26 17.98
C GLY A 282 -9.83 19.48 17.61
N ARG A 283 -10.34 20.33 16.71
CA ARG A 283 -9.69 21.59 16.31
C ARG A 283 -9.82 22.68 17.36
N VAL A 284 -11.00 22.79 17.98
CA VAL A 284 -11.28 23.82 19.01
C VAL A 284 -10.42 23.64 20.25
N ASN A 285 -10.15 22.37 20.64
CA ASN A 285 -9.42 22.08 21.86
C ASN A 285 -7.92 21.80 21.68
N HIS A 286 -7.36 21.90 20.45
CA HIS A 286 -5.96 21.57 20.12
C HIS A 286 -5.47 20.22 20.66
N GLN A 287 -6.38 19.28 20.97
CA GLN A 287 -6.08 18.03 21.67
C GLN A 287 -5.90 16.81 20.76
N SER A 288 -6.02 16.95 19.44
CA SER A 288 -5.92 15.80 18.52
C SER A 288 -5.00 16.07 17.33
N THR A 289 -4.08 15.14 17.09
CA THR A 289 -3.17 15.19 15.94
C THR A 289 -3.82 14.71 14.65
N GLY A 290 -4.99 14.05 14.73
CA GLY A 290 -5.63 13.39 13.58
C GLY A 290 -4.85 12.21 13.01
N LEU A 291 -3.85 11.70 13.73
CA LEU A 291 -2.99 10.62 13.27
C LEU A 291 -3.36 9.25 13.86
N GLY A 292 -4.02 9.20 15.02
CA GLY A 292 -4.27 7.95 15.74
C GLY A 292 -5.15 6.97 14.97
N LEU A 293 -6.37 7.36 14.59
CA LEU A 293 -7.28 6.50 13.83
C LEU A 293 -6.80 6.27 12.39
N TYR A 294 -6.14 7.25 11.77
CA TYR A 294 -5.48 7.03 10.49
C TYR A 294 -4.42 5.91 10.58
N LEU A 295 -3.52 5.97 11.56
CA LEU A 295 -2.52 4.93 11.78
C LEU A 295 -3.19 3.57 12.05
N SER A 296 -4.24 3.55 12.86
CA SER A 296 -5.04 2.34 13.12
C SER A 296 -5.61 1.74 11.83
N SER A 297 -6.15 2.57 10.95
CA SER A 297 -6.67 2.13 9.64
C SER A 297 -5.58 1.55 8.73
N GLU A 298 -4.41 2.17 8.67
CA GLU A 298 -3.30 1.68 7.87
C GLU A 298 -2.72 0.36 8.42
N ILE A 299 -2.59 0.23 9.74
CA ILE A 299 -2.19 -1.02 10.38
C ILE A 299 -3.25 -2.11 10.15
N ALA A 300 -4.53 -1.78 10.31
CA ALA A 300 -5.64 -2.71 10.10
C ALA A 300 -5.64 -3.30 8.69
N LYS A 301 -5.48 -2.47 7.65
CA LYS A 301 -5.34 -2.90 6.25
C LYS A 301 -4.20 -3.91 6.08
N LYS A 302 -3.06 -3.67 6.74
CA LYS A 302 -1.88 -4.53 6.68
C LYS A 302 -2.04 -5.83 7.48
N LEU A 303 -2.87 -5.84 8.54
CA LEU A 303 -3.21 -7.01 9.35
C LEU A 303 -4.42 -7.79 8.81
N GLY A 304 -5.08 -7.33 7.75
CA GLY A 304 -6.34 -7.91 7.29
C GLY A 304 -7.51 -7.67 8.25
N VAL A 305 -7.39 -6.72 9.16
CA VAL A 305 -8.41 -6.29 10.12
C VAL A 305 -9.27 -5.21 9.48
N THR A 306 -10.59 -5.23 9.72
CA THR A 306 -11.51 -4.18 9.26
C THR A 306 -11.92 -3.30 10.43
N LEU A 307 -11.87 -1.98 10.23
CA LEU A 307 -12.37 -1.00 11.17
C LEU A 307 -13.66 -0.36 10.65
N SER A 308 -14.66 -0.27 11.52
CA SER A 308 -15.90 0.46 11.23
C SER A 308 -16.34 1.26 12.45
N VAL A 309 -17.25 2.21 12.25
CA VAL A 309 -17.74 3.13 13.27
C VAL A 309 -19.24 3.27 13.18
N ASP A 310 -19.89 3.24 14.34
CA ASP A 310 -21.28 3.63 14.53
C ASP A 310 -21.32 4.73 15.59
N SER A 311 -21.90 5.88 15.26
CA SER A 311 -21.89 7.01 16.18
C SER A 311 -23.10 7.91 15.99
N THR A 312 -23.62 8.44 17.09
CA THR A 312 -24.67 9.44 17.12
C THR A 312 -24.21 10.60 18.00
N VAL A 313 -24.34 11.82 17.50
CA VAL A 313 -23.98 13.02 18.27
C VAL A 313 -24.77 13.09 19.56
N GLY A 314 -24.10 13.20 20.69
CA GLY A 314 -24.69 13.27 22.03
C GLY A 314 -24.99 11.90 22.66
N GLU A 315 -24.87 10.79 21.94
CA GLU A 315 -25.10 9.44 22.48
C GLU A 315 -23.81 8.65 22.67
N GLY A 316 -22.78 8.93 21.84
CA GLY A 316 -21.47 8.29 21.89
C GLY A 316 -21.02 7.65 20.61
N THR A 317 -19.95 6.86 20.69
CA THR A 317 -19.30 6.22 19.55
C THR A 317 -19.01 4.75 19.86
N ALA A 318 -19.25 3.87 18.88
CA ALA A 318 -18.80 2.49 18.89
C ALA A 318 -17.81 2.29 17.72
N ILE A 319 -16.59 1.87 18.04
CA ILE A 319 -15.61 1.43 17.04
C ILE A 319 -15.57 -0.10 17.05
N HIS A 320 -15.75 -0.68 15.89
CA HIS A 320 -15.71 -2.12 15.67
C HIS A 320 -14.41 -2.51 15.00
N ILE A 321 -13.72 -3.47 15.59
CA ILE A 321 -12.45 -4.05 15.11
C ILE A 321 -12.74 -5.49 14.75
N GLN A 322 -12.96 -5.76 13.46
CA GLN A 322 -13.22 -7.10 12.97
C GLN A 322 -11.90 -7.81 12.68
N ILE A 323 -11.62 -8.87 13.44
CA ILE A 323 -10.37 -9.63 13.39
C ILE A 323 -10.65 -10.95 12.67
N PRO A 324 -9.99 -11.26 11.53
CA PRO A 324 -10.24 -12.50 10.81
C PRO A 324 -9.80 -13.72 11.63
N LYS A 325 -10.59 -14.80 11.64
CA LYS A 325 -10.25 -16.07 12.32
C LYS A 325 -9.04 -16.75 11.74
N GLU A 326 -8.95 -16.75 10.41
CA GLU A 326 -7.80 -17.24 9.68
C GLU A 326 -6.89 -16.03 9.46
N GLY A 327 -5.69 -16.09 10.07
CA GLY A 327 -4.71 -15.00 9.94
C GLY A 327 -4.45 -14.64 8.48
N LEU A 328 -3.81 -13.50 8.25
CA LEU A 328 -3.42 -13.01 6.93
C LEU A 328 -2.98 -14.13 5.99
N GLN A 329 -3.73 -14.36 4.93
CA GLN A 329 -3.18 -15.02 3.74
C GLN A 329 -2.24 -14.00 3.09
N VAL A 330 -0.94 -14.10 3.41
CA VAL A 330 0.11 -13.36 2.72
C VAL A 330 0.05 -13.81 1.25
N LYS A 331 -0.58 -13.02 0.40
CA LYS A 331 -0.40 -13.16 -1.04
C LYS A 331 1.00 -12.64 -1.37
N ASP A 332 1.89 -13.59 -1.74
CA ASP A 332 3.22 -13.33 -2.30
C ASP A 332 3.17 -12.39 -3.52
#